data_64151f37160c4eb675cb4daf75f96705
#
_entry.id   64151f37160c4eb675cb4daf75f96705
#
_cell.length_a   1.000
_cell.length_b   1.000
_cell.length_c   1.000
_cell.angle_alpha   90.00
_cell.angle_beta   90.00
_cell.angle_gamma   90.00
#
_symmetry.space_group_name_H-M   'P 1'
#
loop_
_entity.id
_entity.type
_entity.pdbx_description
1 polymer ?
#
loop_
_entity_poly.entity_id
_entity_poly.type
_entity_poly.pdbx_seq_one_letter_code
_entity_poly.pdbx_strand_id
1 'polypeptide(L)'
;LASIEEDILIDPLAPDLDLTAFYDLLRNEKVLKVLHAGRQDIEIFWHSDQCIPSPVFDTQIAAMVCGYGDSVSYEQLVHDLAKARIDKSSRFTDWSQRPLSDSQRHYARSDVTHLRTVYLALNEKLNANGRAHWLADEMKILTSPATYDLHPQDAWQRLRGRLRKPRDLGLLMELCAWRENEARERNVPRSRVLKDDAIMDLVTSAPRTVEALAKLRSLPSGFERSRAAGDILAAIEKGLAHDPKSLPVLEKPERRNGNGATVELLKVLLKMVSEKEGVA
;
A
#
# COMPACT_ATOMS: atom_id res chain seq x y z
N LEU A 1 11.00 4.35 16.57
CA LEU A 1 10.49 5.60 17.14
C LEU A 1 11.62 6.54 17.51
N ALA A 2 11.44 7.82 17.30
CA ALA A 2 12.38 8.84 17.78
C ALA A 2 11.62 10.03 18.37
N SER A 3 12.15 10.57 19.46
CA SER A 3 11.71 11.81 20.10
C SER A 3 12.79 12.89 19.99
N ILE A 4 12.71 13.92 20.82
CA ILE A 4 13.75 14.95 20.95
C ILE A 4 14.97 14.41 21.70
N GLU A 5 14.74 13.48 22.62
CA GLU A 5 15.72 13.05 23.61
C GLU A 5 16.31 11.68 23.30
N GLU A 6 15.53 10.80 22.64
CA GLU A 6 15.93 9.41 22.42
C GLU A 6 15.34 8.82 21.14
N ASP A 7 15.97 7.76 20.66
CA ASP A 7 15.47 6.86 19.62
C ASP A 7 15.35 5.43 20.17
N ILE A 8 14.22 4.78 19.90
CA ILE A 8 13.89 3.45 20.40
C ILE A 8 13.59 2.53 19.23
N LEU A 9 14.23 1.35 19.22
CA LEU A 9 13.86 0.26 18.33
C LEU A 9 12.86 -0.66 19.03
N ILE A 10 11.72 -0.87 18.39
CA ILE A 10 10.71 -1.84 18.79
C ILE A 10 10.76 -2.99 17.80
N ASP A 11 10.99 -4.21 18.27
CA ASP A 11 11.00 -5.40 17.45
C ASP A 11 9.66 -6.14 17.54
N PRO A 12 8.74 -5.95 16.58
CA PRO A 12 7.41 -6.57 16.66
C PRO A 12 7.44 -8.10 16.48
N LEU A 13 8.59 -8.67 16.11
CA LEU A 13 8.77 -10.12 16.01
C LEU A 13 9.35 -10.74 17.29
N ALA A 14 9.65 -9.91 18.29
CA ALA A 14 10.10 -10.43 19.60
C ALA A 14 8.96 -11.22 20.27
N PRO A 15 9.23 -12.43 20.75
CA PRO A 15 8.22 -13.21 21.47
C PRO A 15 7.76 -12.44 22.73
N ASP A 16 6.48 -12.53 23.04
CA ASP A 16 5.86 -11.98 24.24
C ASP A 16 5.95 -10.44 24.39
N LEU A 17 6.25 -9.71 23.33
CA LEU A 17 6.28 -8.26 23.36
C LEU A 17 4.85 -7.68 23.39
N ASP A 18 4.50 -7.00 24.47
CA ASP A 18 3.27 -6.22 24.55
C ASP A 18 3.41 -4.88 23.82
N LEU A 19 2.64 -4.70 22.77
CA LEU A 19 2.60 -3.48 21.97
C LEU A 19 1.50 -2.51 22.39
N THR A 20 0.78 -2.74 23.47
CA THR A 20 -0.34 -1.90 23.92
C THR A 20 0.10 -0.43 24.08
N ALA A 21 1.20 -0.19 24.78
CA ALA A 21 1.71 1.16 24.99
C ALA A 21 2.11 1.86 23.65
N PHE A 22 2.58 1.09 22.66
CA PHE A 22 2.88 1.60 21.34
C PHE A 22 1.61 2.04 20.60
N TYR A 23 0.56 1.21 20.61
CA TYR A 23 -0.71 1.56 19.98
C TYR A 23 -1.43 2.70 20.71
N ASP A 24 -1.34 2.78 22.04
CA ASP A 24 -1.85 3.91 22.82
C ASP A 24 -1.13 5.22 22.42
N LEU A 25 0.18 5.18 22.21
CA LEU A 25 0.92 6.32 21.67
C LEU A 25 0.44 6.73 20.27
N LEU A 26 0.19 5.77 19.39
CA LEU A 26 -0.32 6.04 18.03
C LEU A 26 -1.70 6.71 18.07
N ARG A 27 -2.57 6.34 19.02
CA ARG A 27 -3.91 6.92 19.20
C ARG A 27 -3.90 8.26 19.95
N ASN A 28 -2.81 8.58 20.63
CA ASN A 28 -2.75 9.80 21.45
C ASN A 28 -2.79 11.08 20.58
N GLU A 29 -3.92 11.76 20.59
CA GLU A 29 -4.15 12.97 19.79
C GLU A 29 -3.27 14.16 20.17
N LYS A 30 -2.64 14.14 21.35
CA LYS A 30 -1.70 15.18 21.81
C LYS A 30 -0.29 15.00 21.24
N VAL A 31 0.00 13.86 20.60
CA VAL A 31 1.30 13.53 20.03
C VAL A 31 1.17 13.43 18.51
N LEU A 32 1.86 14.31 17.79
CA LEU A 32 1.93 14.24 16.33
C LEU A 32 2.83 13.07 15.92
N LYS A 33 2.30 12.16 15.11
CA LYS A 33 3.06 11.07 14.50
C LYS A 33 3.59 11.52 13.15
N VAL A 34 4.90 11.63 13.04
CA VAL A 34 5.59 11.99 11.79
C VAL A 34 6.05 10.72 11.10
N LEU A 35 5.63 10.56 9.85
CA LEU A 35 5.96 9.41 8.99
C LEU A 35 6.59 9.90 7.68
N HIS A 36 7.18 8.98 6.92
CA HIS A 36 7.57 9.21 5.53
C HIS A 36 7.04 8.09 4.66
N ALA A 37 6.14 8.42 3.72
CA ALA A 37 5.44 7.43 2.89
C ALA A 37 4.72 6.35 3.73
N GLY A 38 4.10 6.77 4.84
CA GLY A 38 3.61 5.93 5.93
C GLY A 38 2.37 5.10 5.64
N ARG A 39 1.87 5.07 4.39
CA ARG A 39 0.67 4.31 4.04
C ARG A 39 0.79 2.81 4.37
N GLN A 40 1.95 2.21 4.10
CA GLN A 40 2.18 0.79 4.38
C GLN A 40 2.31 0.53 5.89
N ASP A 41 2.91 1.46 6.62
CA ASP A 41 3.01 1.36 8.08
C ASP A 41 1.62 1.42 8.74
N ILE A 42 0.77 2.35 8.29
CA ILE A 42 -0.60 2.46 8.79
C ILE A 42 -1.43 1.21 8.40
N GLU A 43 -1.21 0.63 7.21
CA GLU A 43 -1.84 -0.64 6.82
C GLU A 43 -1.46 -1.77 7.80
N ILE A 44 -0.20 -1.84 8.24
CA ILE A 44 0.25 -2.79 9.25
C ILE A 44 -0.43 -2.52 10.60
N PHE A 45 -0.46 -1.27 11.06
CA PHE A 45 -1.13 -0.90 12.33
C PHE A 45 -2.61 -1.22 12.29
N TRP A 46 -3.28 -0.98 11.17
CA TRP A 46 -4.69 -1.33 10.97
C TRP A 46 -4.92 -2.84 11.04
N HIS A 47 -4.10 -3.63 10.37
CA HIS A 47 -4.25 -5.09 10.39
C HIS A 47 -3.90 -5.72 11.75
N SER A 48 -2.96 -5.14 12.47
CA SER A 48 -2.50 -5.70 13.75
C SER A 48 -3.41 -5.33 14.92
N ASP A 49 -3.94 -4.11 14.96
CA ASP A 49 -4.67 -3.59 16.14
C ASP A 49 -5.81 -2.62 15.75
N GLN A 50 -6.29 -2.65 14.53
CA GLN A 50 -7.31 -1.71 14.01
C GLN A 50 -6.96 -0.24 14.33
N CYS A 51 -5.65 0.07 14.36
CA CYS A 51 -5.14 1.37 14.77
C CYS A 51 -4.87 2.26 13.57
N ILE A 52 -5.51 3.43 13.54
CA ILE A 52 -5.14 4.55 12.68
C ILE A 52 -4.48 5.61 13.56
N PRO A 53 -3.20 5.92 13.33
CA PRO A 53 -2.52 6.97 14.10
C PRO A 53 -3.19 8.34 13.85
N SER A 54 -3.33 9.14 14.91
CA SER A 54 -3.90 10.50 14.82
C SER A 54 -3.32 11.38 15.94
N PRO A 55 -2.92 12.64 15.62
CA PRO A 55 -2.73 13.21 14.27
C PRO A 55 -1.49 12.67 13.57
N VAL A 56 -1.47 12.71 12.22
CA VAL A 56 -0.36 12.27 11.38
C VAL A 56 0.16 13.42 10.52
N PHE A 57 1.46 13.43 10.28
CA PHE A 57 2.13 14.25 9.27
C PHE A 57 3.03 13.36 8.43
N ASP A 58 2.69 13.19 7.16
CA ASP A 58 3.53 12.45 6.22
C ASP A 58 4.46 13.40 5.46
N THR A 59 5.77 13.22 5.67
CA THR A 59 6.79 14.09 5.08
C THR A 59 6.92 13.94 3.57
N GLN A 60 6.53 12.80 2.97
CA GLN A 60 6.52 12.63 1.52
C GLN A 60 5.40 13.46 0.89
N ILE A 61 4.20 13.43 1.46
CA ILE A 61 3.06 14.23 1.02
C ILE A 61 3.35 15.73 1.23
N ALA A 62 3.88 16.10 2.38
CA ALA A 62 4.27 17.47 2.66
C ALA A 62 5.33 17.98 1.66
N ALA A 63 6.30 17.16 1.31
CA ALA A 63 7.33 17.49 0.34
C ALA A 63 6.76 17.68 -1.07
N MET A 64 5.76 16.89 -1.47
CA MET A 64 5.04 17.07 -2.74
C MET A 64 4.41 18.48 -2.81
N VAL A 65 3.70 18.89 -1.75
CA VAL A 65 3.09 20.22 -1.63
C VAL A 65 4.15 21.35 -1.61
N CYS A 66 5.35 21.05 -1.12
CA CYS A 66 6.50 21.97 -1.09
C CYS A 66 7.34 21.98 -2.38
N GLY A 67 6.98 21.20 -3.40
CA GLY A 67 7.66 21.21 -4.70
C GLY A 67 8.89 20.31 -4.83
N TYR A 68 9.05 19.31 -3.95
CA TYR A 68 10.15 18.34 -4.01
C TYR A 68 9.87 17.14 -4.93
N GLY A 69 8.72 17.11 -5.62
CA GLY A 69 8.30 15.99 -6.45
C GLY A 69 7.23 15.12 -5.77
N ASP A 70 6.54 14.29 -6.57
CA ASP A 70 5.38 13.49 -6.12
C ASP A 70 5.76 12.27 -5.26
N SER A 71 7.00 11.82 -5.33
CA SER A 71 7.46 10.59 -4.66
C SER A 71 8.91 10.71 -4.18
N VAL A 72 9.26 11.87 -3.64
CA VAL A 72 10.63 12.11 -3.14
C VAL A 72 10.99 11.10 -2.06
N SER A 73 12.20 10.55 -2.12
CA SER A 73 12.68 9.58 -1.12
C SER A 73 13.09 10.27 0.19
N TYR A 74 12.99 9.54 1.29
CA TYR A 74 13.45 10.02 2.59
C TYR A 74 14.92 10.47 2.56
N GLU A 75 15.79 9.68 1.90
CA GLU A 75 17.20 10.02 1.75
C GLU A 75 17.41 11.37 1.06
N GLN A 76 16.65 11.64 -0.01
CA GLN A 76 16.76 12.91 -0.73
C GLN A 76 16.34 14.08 0.17
N LEU A 77 15.26 13.92 0.95
CA LEU A 77 14.83 14.93 1.91
C LEU A 77 15.86 15.15 3.02
N VAL A 78 16.45 14.06 3.55
CA VAL A 78 17.50 14.15 4.56
C VAL A 78 18.72 14.86 4.00
N HIS A 79 19.14 14.52 2.78
CA HIS A 79 20.24 15.23 2.11
C HIS A 79 19.93 16.71 1.94
N ASP A 80 18.75 17.05 1.44
CA ASP A 80 18.40 18.43 1.06
C ASP A 80 18.07 19.32 2.26
N LEU A 81 17.39 18.76 3.28
CA LEU A 81 16.88 19.52 4.43
C LEU A 81 17.70 19.34 5.69
N ALA A 82 18.19 18.13 5.98
CA ALA A 82 18.99 17.85 7.16
C ALA A 82 20.51 17.89 6.90
N LYS A 83 20.93 18.03 5.63
CA LYS A 83 22.36 18.03 5.20
C LYS A 83 23.13 16.81 5.70
N ALA A 84 22.44 15.68 5.81
CA ALA A 84 22.99 14.41 6.28
C ALA A 84 22.92 13.34 5.17
N ARG A 85 23.53 12.19 5.41
CA ARG A 85 23.50 11.02 4.52
C ARG A 85 23.04 9.81 5.30
N ILE A 86 22.24 8.96 4.64
CA ILE A 86 21.77 7.69 5.19
C ILE A 86 22.56 6.56 4.55
N ASP A 87 23.10 5.66 5.38
CA ASP A 87 23.73 4.43 4.90
C ASP A 87 22.66 3.39 4.58
N LYS A 88 22.61 2.96 3.32
CA LYS A 88 21.62 1.97 2.82
C LYS A 88 22.18 0.55 2.71
N SER A 89 23.36 0.28 3.21
CA SER A 89 24.03 -1.02 3.06
C SER A 89 23.16 -2.19 3.58
N SER A 90 22.34 -1.95 4.60
CA SER A 90 21.48 -2.96 5.21
C SER A 90 20.05 -3.04 4.64
N ARG A 91 19.67 -2.21 3.64
CA ARG A 91 18.29 -2.13 3.13
C ARG A 91 17.75 -3.47 2.63
N PHE A 92 18.57 -4.27 1.96
CA PHE A 92 18.17 -5.51 1.30
C PHE A 92 18.64 -6.77 2.04
N THR A 93 19.03 -6.64 3.30
CA THR A 93 19.38 -7.78 4.15
C THR A 93 18.14 -8.52 4.61
N ASP A 94 18.32 -9.73 5.13
CA ASP A 94 17.20 -10.48 5.71
C ASP A 94 16.82 -9.91 7.08
N TRP A 95 15.71 -9.19 7.12
CA TRP A 95 15.17 -8.57 8.32
C TRP A 95 14.38 -9.54 9.22
N SER A 96 14.19 -10.80 8.80
CA SER A 96 13.56 -11.83 9.64
C SER A 96 14.55 -12.51 10.60
N GLN A 97 15.84 -12.40 10.33
CA GLN A 97 16.87 -12.99 11.20
C GLN A 97 16.92 -12.31 12.58
N ARG A 98 17.19 -13.12 13.61
CA ARG A 98 17.41 -12.65 14.98
C ARG A 98 18.66 -13.30 15.57
N PRO A 99 19.46 -12.53 16.32
CA PRO A 99 19.32 -11.09 16.61
C PRO A 99 19.63 -10.22 15.37
N LEU A 100 19.07 -9.00 15.32
CA LEU A 100 19.46 -8.01 14.31
C LEU A 100 20.93 -7.62 14.48
N SER A 101 21.64 -7.50 13.36
CA SER A 101 23.03 -7.01 13.36
C SER A 101 23.12 -5.55 13.77
N ASP A 102 24.30 -5.10 14.17
CA ASP A 102 24.55 -3.69 14.51
C ASP A 102 24.27 -2.75 13.33
N SER A 103 24.63 -3.17 12.12
CA SER A 103 24.35 -2.40 10.90
C SER A 103 22.86 -2.30 10.61
N GLN A 104 22.08 -3.37 10.83
CA GLN A 104 20.62 -3.33 10.71
C GLN A 104 20.01 -2.40 11.77
N ARG A 105 20.44 -2.50 13.02
CA ARG A 105 19.97 -1.59 14.09
C ARG A 105 20.29 -0.13 13.77
N HIS A 106 21.49 0.13 13.28
CA HIS A 106 21.88 1.48 12.87
C HIS A 106 21.03 2.00 11.71
N TYR A 107 20.80 1.16 10.70
CA TYR A 107 19.95 1.51 9.57
C TYR A 107 18.51 1.84 10.03
N ALA A 108 17.89 0.97 10.84
CA ALA A 108 16.52 1.20 11.35
C ALA A 108 16.40 2.49 12.18
N ARG A 109 17.44 2.87 12.93
CA ARG A 109 17.47 4.17 13.63
C ARG A 109 17.58 5.34 12.66
N SER A 110 18.39 5.20 11.62
CA SER A 110 18.58 6.27 10.63
C SER A 110 17.31 6.65 9.88
N ASP A 111 16.35 5.74 9.77
CA ASP A 111 15.04 5.99 9.15
C ASP A 111 14.17 6.99 9.96
N VAL A 112 14.52 7.25 11.22
CA VAL A 112 13.76 8.18 12.08
C VAL A 112 14.61 9.32 12.65
N THR A 113 15.93 9.17 12.72
CA THR A 113 16.85 10.14 13.37
C THR A 113 16.74 11.53 12.75
N HIS A 114 16.64 11.63 11.43
CA HIS A 114 16.55 12.91 10.72
C HIS A 114 15.12 13.34 10.42
N LEU A 115 14.12 12.49 10.69
CA LEU A 115 12.74 12.73 10.30
C LEU A 115 12.15 13.98 10.96
N ARG A 116 12.53 14.26 12.20
CA ARG A 116 12.14 15.47 12.92
C ARG A 116 12.68 16.74 12.24
N THR A 117 13.96 16.73 11.82
CA THR A 117 14.56 17.88 11.11
C THR A 117 13.84 18.12 9.78
N VAL A 118 13.55 17.06 9.05
CA VAL A 118 12.80 17.10 7.79
C VAL A 118 11.37 17.67 8.04
N TYR A 119 10.69 17.19 9.08
CA TYR A 119 9.37 17.69 9.48
C TYR A 119 9.40 19.20 9.75
N LEU A 120 10.32 19.68 10.60
CA LEU A 120 10.40 21.07 10.97
C LEU A 120 10.62 21.97 9.75
N ALA A 121 11.55 21.59 8.86
CA ALA A 121 11.82 22.35 7.65
C ALA A 121 10.63 22.37 6.66
N LEU A 122 9.94 21.25 6.48
CA LEU A 122 8.75 21.19 5.64
C LEU A 122 7.57 21.96 6.25
N ASN A 123 7.36 21.87 7.56
CA ASN A 123 6.30 22.59 8.25
C ASN A 123 6.52 24.11 8.19
N GLU A 124 7.75 24.58 8.38
CA GLU A 124 8.11 25.99 8.19
C GLU A 124 7.80 26.46 6.76
N LYS A 125 8.19 25.68 5.75
CA LYS A 125 7.96 25.99 4.34
C LYS A 125 6.46 25.99 3.99
N LEU A 126 5.67 25.06 4.52
CA LEU A 126 4.21 25.03 4.35
C LEU A 126 3.51 26.25 4.96
N ASN A 127 3.98 26.69 6.11
CA ASN A 127 3.45 27.90 6.76
C ASN A 127 3.84 29.17 5.99
N ALA A 128 5.08 29.25 5.52
CA ALA A 128 5.57 30.41 4.78
C ALA A 128 4.86 30.58 3.42
N ASN A 129 4.50 29.47 2.74
CA ASN A 129 3.80 29.52 1.46
C ASN A 129 2.27 29.45 1.58
N GLY A 130 1.72 29.37 2.79
CA GLY A 130 0.28 29.32 3.05
C GLY A 130 -0.43 28.03 2.63
N ARG A 131 0.31 26.94 2.34
CA ARG A 131 -0.21 25.68 1.77
C ARG A 131 -0.51 24.59 2.81
N ALA A 132 -0.41 24.89 4.10
CA ALA A 132 -0.67 23.90 5.15
C ALA A 132 -2.07 23.24 5.02
N HIS A 133 -3.06 23.99 4.51
CA HIS A 133 -4.41 23.45 4.30
C HIS A 133 -4.51 22.42 3.17
N TRP A 134 -3.61 22.45 2.17
CA TRP A 134 -3.58 21.43 1.11
C TRP A 134 -3.18 20.05 1.66
N LEU A 135 -2.30 20.07 2.67
CA LEU A 135 -1.87 18.85 3.33
C LEU A 135 -3.02 18.17 4.09
N ALA A 136 -3.95 18.95 4.65
CA ALA A 136 -5.01 18.42 5.49
C ALA A 136 -5.95 17.45 4.75
N ASP A 137 -6.23 17.69 3.48
CA ASP A 137 -7.11 16.81 2.69
C ASP A 137 -6.42 15.48 2.33
N GLU A 138 -5.14 15.52 2.00
CA GLU A 138 -4.33 14.31 1.76
C GLU A 138 -4.18 13.48 3.05
N MET A 139 -3.98 14.14 4.21
CA MET A 139 -3.92 13.45 5.50
C MET A 139 -5.25 12.79 5.86
N LYS A 140 -6.40 13.37 5.52
CA LYS A 140 -7.72 12.72 5.72
C LYS A 140 -7.83 11.41 4.94
N ILE A 141 -7.32 11.37 3.71
CA ILE A 141 -7.30 10.14 2.90
C ILE A 141 -6.37 9.11 3.54
N LEU A 142 -5.16 9.53 3.92
CA LEU A 142 -4.16 8.67 4.54
C LEU A 142 -4.63 8.10 5.89
N THR A 143 -5.39 8.86 6.68
CA THR A 143 -5.89 8.45 8.00
C THR A 143 -7.33 7.92 7.97
N SER A 144 -7.90 7.70 6.78
CA SER A 144 -9.24 7.11 6.65
C SER A 144 -9.20 5.59 6.82
N PRO A 145 -9.97 5.01 7.74
CA PRO A 145 -10.11 3.56 7.85
C PRO A 145 -10.51 2.89 6.54
N ALA A 146 -11.35 3.54 5.73
CA ALA A 146 -11.78 3.04 4.42
C ALA A 146 -10.64 2.83 3.43
N THR A 147 -9.47 3.48 3.65
CA THR A 147 -8.27 3.28 2.84
C THR A 147 -7.64 1.90 3.08
N TYR A 148 -7.82 1.33 4.26
CA TYR A 148 -7.18 0.10 4.75
C TYR A 148 -8.16 -1.06 4.94
N ASP A 149 -9.44 -0.77 5.18
CA ASP A 149 -10.49 -1.76 5.35
C ASP A 149 -10.95 -2.30 3.99
N LEU A 150 -10.06 -3.04 3.36
CA LEU A 150 -10.35 -3.69 2.07
C LEU A 150 -11.01 -5.05 2.35
N HIS A 151 -12.33 -5.11 2.23
CA HIS A 151 -13.02 -6.39 2.30
C HIS A 151 -12.50 -7.34 1.21
N PRO A 152 -12.22 -8.62 1.55
CA PRO A 152 -11.79 -9.60 0.55
C PRO A 152 -12.73 -9.69 -0.65
N GLN A 153 -14.03 -9.50 -0.41
CA GLN A 153 -15.08 -9.49 -1.45
C GLN A 153 -14.91 -8.35 -2.46
N ASP A 154 -14.21 -7.27 -2.12
CA ASP A 154 -13.99 -6.11 -2.99
C ASP A 154 -12.62 -6.14 -3.69
N ALA A 155 -11.76 -7.12 -3.37
CA ALA A 155 -10.41 -7.23 -3.90
C ALA A 155 -10.34 -7.35 -5.44
N TRP A 156 -11.40 -7.85 -6.06
CA TRP A 156 -11.55 -7.97 -7.51
C TRP A 156 -11.56 -6.62 -8.24
N GLN A 157 -11.98 -5.53 -7.56
CA GLN A 157 -12.10 -4.21 -8.18
C GLN A 157 -10.76 -3.72 -8.76
N ARG A 158 -9.64 -4.16 -8.19
CA ARG A 158 -8.28 -3.83 -8.66
C ARG A 158 -7.95 -4.47 -10.01
N LEU A 159 -8.54 -5.64 -10.32
CA LEU A 159 -8.30 -6.40 -11.54
C LEU A 159 -9.45 -6.29 -12.54
N ARG A 160 -10.56 -5.60 -12.19
CA ARG A 160 -11.76 -5.49 -13.06
C ARG A 160 -11.45 -4.98 -14.46
N GLY A 161 -10.51 -4.05 -14.61
CA GLY A 161 -10.09 -3.51 -15.90
C GLY A 161 -9.38 -4.51 -16.81
N ARG A 162 -8.97 -5.68 -16.30
CA ARG A 162 -8.32 -6.77 -17.03
C ARG A 162 -9.32 -7.81 -17.54
N LEU A 163 -10.59 -7.75 -17.11
CA LEU A 163 -11.64 -8.68 -17.56
C LEU A 163 -11.94 -8.48 -19.04
N ARG A 164 -11.92 -9.58 -19.78
CA ARG A 164 -12.31 -9.61 -21.20
C ARG A 164 -13.82 -9.84 -21.41
N LYS A 165 -14.44 -10.59 -20.51
CA LYS A 165 -15.85 -10.95 -20.59
C LYS A 165 -16.54 -10.65 -19.26
N PRO A 166 -17.63 -9.87 -19.25
CA PRO A 166 -18.38 -9.55 -18.01
C PRO A 166 -18.85 -10.79 -17.23
N ARG A 167 -19.17 -11.89 -17.93
CA ARG A 167 -19.61 -13.15 -17.30
C ARG A 167 -18.55 -13.80 -16.42
N ASP A 168 -17.27 -13.45 -16.60
CA ASP A 168 -16.16 -13.99 -15.84
C ASP A 168 -15.98 -13.23 -14.49
N LEU A 169 -16.84 -12.24 -14.22
CA LEU A 169 -16.75 -11.42 -13.00
C LEU A 169 -16.94 -12.23 -11.72
N GLY A 170 -17.89 -13.17 -11.70
CA GLY A 170 -18.10 -14.05 -10.54
C GLY A 170 -16.85 -14.86 -10.20
N LEU A 171 -16.15 -15.37 -11.22
CA LEU A 171 -14.87 -16.06 -11.04
C LEU A 171 -13.81 -15.14 -10.46
N LEU A 172 -13.68 -13.93 -11.00
CA LEU A 172 -12.72 -12.95 -10.50
C LEU A 172 -13.00 -12.57 -9.04
N MET A 173 -14.26 -12.37 -8.68
CA MET A 173 -14.69 -12.03 -7.31
C MET A 173 -14.27 -13.12 -6.33
N GLU A 174 -14.61 -14.37 -6.59
CA GLU A 174 -14.32 -15.47 -5.66
C GLU A 174 -12.83 -15.79 -5.57
N LEU A 175 -12.10 -15.78 -6.69
CA LEU A 175 -10.66 -16.03 -6.69
C LEU A 175 -9.88 -14.89 -5.99
N CYS A 176 -10.27 -13.64 -6.18
CA CYS A 176 -9.66 -12.52 -5.47
C CYS A 176 -9.96 -12.57 -3.97
N ALA A 177 -11.22 -12.87 -3.58
CA ALA A 177 -11.61 -13.00 -2.19
C ALA A 177 -10.84 -14.14 -1.48
N TRP A 178 -10.73 -15.30 -2.14
CA TRP A 178 -9.92 -16.40 -1.64
C TRP A 178 -8.46 -15.98 -1.43
N ARG A 179 -7.85 -15.32 -2.44
CA ARG A 179 -6.45 -14.88 -2.35
C ARG A 179 -6.20 -13.90 -1.21
N GLU A 180 -7.09 -12.95 -0.98
CA GLU A 180 -6.97 -11.99 0.13
C GLU A 180 -7.10 -12.70 1.48
N ASN A 181 -8.03 -13.65 1.63
CA ASN A 181 -8.18 -14.43 2.86
C ASN A 181 -6.93 -15.27 3.14
N GLU A 182 -6.42 -15.99 2.14
CA GLU A 182 -5.20 -16.80 2.26
C GLU A 182 -3.97 -15.94 2.58
N ALA A 183 -3.87 -14.74 2.00
CA ALA A 183 -2.79 -13.80 2.30
C ALA A 183 -2.84 -13.31 3.76
N ARG A 184 -4.02 -13.03 4.28
CA ARG A 184 -4.24 -12.63 5.68
C ARG A 184 -3.94 -13.79 6.64
N GLU A 185 -4.49 -14.98 6.37
CA GLU A 185 -4.26 -16.17 7.20
C GLU A 185 -2.77 -16.51 7.30
N ARG A 186 -2.04 -16.41 6.19
CA ARG A 186 -0.59 -16.70 6.14
C ARG A 186 0.28 -15.51 6.53
N ASN A 187 -0.29 -14.35 6.80
CA ASN A 187 0.43 -13.10 7.06
C ASN A 187 1.51 -12.81 5.99
N VAL A 188 1.14 -12.90 4.73
CA VAL A 188 2.04 -12.65 3.59
C VAL A 188 1.39 -11.72 2.57
N PRO A 189 2.17 -10.96 1.77
CA PRO A 189 1.61 -10.19 0.67
C PRO A 189 0.86 -11.09 -0.31
N ARG A 190 -0.27 -10.61 -0.86
CA ARG A 190 -1.11 -11.36 -1.84
C ARG A 190 -0.35 -11.90 -3.04
N SER A 191 0.69 -11.20 -3.49
CA SER A 191 1.55 -11.63 -4.59
C SER A 191 2.41 -12.87 -4.26
N ARG A 192 2.61 -13.14 -2.96
CA ARG A 192 3.26 -14.38 -2.48
C ARG A 192 2.30 -15.56 -2.47
N VAL A 193 0.99 -15.31 -2.39
CA VAL A 193 -0.03 -16.35 -2.56
C VAL A 193 -0.19 -16.68 -4.04
N LEU A 194 -0.63 -15.71 -4.84
CA LEU A 194 -0.69 -15.82 -6.31
C LEU A 194 -0.51 -14.44 -6.94
N LYS A 195 0.21 -14.39 -8.06
CA LYS A 195 0.34 -13.18 -8.89
C LYS A 195 -0.97 -12.85 -9.60
N ASP A 196 -1.15 -11.58 -9.95
CA ASP A 196 -2.35 -11.12 -10.67
C ASP A 196 -2.54 -11.84 -12.01
N ASP A 197 -1.46 -12.16 -12.72
CA ASP A 197 -1.53 -12.92 -13.99
C ASP A 197 -2.06 -14.33 -13.78
N ALA A 198 -1.67 -15.00 -12.69
CA ALA A 198 -2.19 -16.32 -12.35
C ALA A 198 -3.70 -16.28 -12.04
N ILE A 199 -4.17 -15.25 -11.32
CA ILE A 199 -5.61 -15.04 -11.10
C ILE A 199 -6.34 -14.87 -12.45
N MET A 200 -5.82 -14.05 -13.37
CA MET A 200 -6.46 -13.83 -14.66
C MET A 200 -6.46 -15.06 -15.56
N ASP A 201 -5.42 -15.90 -15.49
CA ASP A 201 -5.38 -17.19 -16.21
C ASP A 201 -6.41 -18.17 -15.63
N LEU A 202 -6.56 -18.23 -14.31
CA LEU A 202 -7.60 -19.03 -13.65
C LEU A 202 -9.01 -18.58 -14.07
N VAL A 203 -9.27 -17.27 -14.09
CA VAL A 203 -10.55 -16.70 -14.55
C VAL A 203 -10.83 -17.05 -16.00
N THR A 204 -9.81 -16.96 -16.86
CA THR A 204 -10.00 -17.18 -18.30
C THR A 204 -10.18 -18.66 -18.65
N SER A 205 -9.44 -19.54 -17.98
CA SER A 205 -9.44 -20.99 -18.25
C SER A 205 -10.51 -21.74 -17.46
N ALA A 206 -10.94 -21.20 -16.31
CA ALA A 206 -11.93 -21.79 -15.39
C ALA A 206 -11.72 -23.31 -15.19
N PRO A 207 -10.54 -23.75 -14.72
CA PRO A 207 -10.24 -25.18 -14.58
C PRO A 207 -11.18 -25.82 -13.53
N ARG A 208 -11.69 -27.01 -13.80
CA ARG A 208 -12.60 -27.73 -12.91
C ARG A 208 -11.98 -28.97 -12.28
N THR A 209 -10.77 -29.30 -12.67
CA THR A 209 -10.06 -30.48 -12.15
C THR A 209 -8.61 -30.16 -11.83
N VAL A 210 -8.00 -30.97 -10.99
CA VAL A 210 -6.60 -30.87 -10.61
C VAL A 210 -5.67 -30.98 -11.84
N GLU A 211 -6.01 -31.84 -12.79
CA GLU A 211 -5.25 -32.05 -14.04
C GLU A 211 -5.34 -30.81 -14.96
N ALA A 212 -6.45 -30.07 -14.90
CA ALA A 212 -6.60 -28.81 -15.63
C ALA A 212 -5.78 -27.70 -14.97
N LEU A 213 -5.71 -27.65 -13.63
CA LEU A 213 -4.83 -26.74 -12.90
C LEU A 213 -3.35 -26.97 -13.24
N ALA A 214 -2.92 -28.23 -13.29
CA ALA A 214 -1.53 -28.61 -13.59
C ALA A 214 -1.04 -28.14 -14.98
N LYS A 215 -1.97 -27.83 -15.91
CA LYS A 215 -1.64 -27.33 -17.26
C LYS A 215 -1.40 -25.82 -17.31
N LEU A 216 -1.71 -25.08 -16.24
CA LEU A 216 -1.56 -23.63 -16.21
C LEU A 216 -0.11 -23.24 -15.91
N ARG A 217 0.55 -22.59 -16.89
CA ARG A 217 1.95 -22.17 -16.78
C ARG A 217 2.16 -21.01 -15.79
N SER A 218 1.11 -20.29 -15.46
CA SER A 218 1.14 -19.19 -14.48
C SER A 218 1.18 -19.66 -13.03
N LEU A 219 0.87 -20.93 -12.78
CA LEU A 219 0.97 -21.56 -11.47
C LEU A 219 2.35 -22.20 -11.26
N PRO A 220 2.87 -22.20 -10.03
CA PRO A 220 4.11 -22.91 -9.71
C PRO A 220 4.01 -24.40 -10.01
N SER A 221 5.11 -25.03 -10.41
CA SER A 221 5.16 -26.49 -10.62
C SER A 221 4.78 -27.23 -9.33
N GLY A 222 3.89 -28.22 -9.43
CA GLY A 222 3.40 -28.97 -8.28
C GLY A 222 2.30 -28.30 -7.47
N PHE A 223 1.85 -27.11 -7.92
CA PHE A 223 0.77 -26.37 -7.25
C PHE A 223 -0.52 -27.21 -7.11
N GLU A 224 -0.80 -28.05 -8.09
CA GLU A 224 -1.96 -28.95 -8.13
C GLU A 224 -2.00 -29.95 -6.96
N ARG A 225 -0.87 -30.16 -6.28
CA ARG A 225 -0.75 -31.05 -5.09
C ARG A 225 -0.84 -30.30 -3.77
N SER A 226 -0.97 -28.97 -3.81
CA SER A 226 -1.07 -28.15 -2.63
C SER A 226 -2.50 -28.12 -2.08
N ARG A 227 -2.66 -27.78 -0.78
CA ARG A 227 -3.98 -27.50 -0.17
C ARG A 227 -4.74 -26.44 -0.95
N ALA A 228 -4.07 -25.42 -1.41
CA ALA A 228 -4.64 -24.30 -2.16
C ALA A 228 -5.30 -24.71 -3.48
N ALA A 229 -4.92 -25.85 -4.07
CA ALA A 229 -5.55 -26.34 -5.31
C ALA A 229 -7.03 -26.67 -5.10
N GLY A 230 -7.36 -27.34 -3.99
CA GLY A 230 -8.76 -27.64 -3.63
C GLY A 230 -9.58 -26.38 -3.38
N ASP A 231 -9.00 -25.42 -2.66
CA ASP A 231 -9.65 -24.15 -2.32
C ASP A 231 -9.92 -23.31 -3.58
N ILE A 232 -8.98 -23.30 -4.54
CA ILE A 232 -9.16 -22.62 -5.83
C ILE A 232 -10.26 -23.28 -6.67
N LEU A 233 -10.30 -24.60 -6.72
CA LEU A 233 -11.37 -25.30 -7.45
C LEU A 233 -12.74 -24.99 -6.84
N ALA A 234 -12.86 -24.97 -5.51
CA ALA A 234 -14.07 -24.57 -4.81
C ALA A 234 -14.46 -23.10 -5.10
N ALA A 235 -13.49 -22.18 -5.12
CA ALA A 235 -13.71 -20.78 -5.48
C ALA A 235 -14.18 -20.63 -6.93
N ILE A 236 -13.63 -21.43 -7.86
CA ILE A 236 -14.06 -21.44 -9.26
C ILE A 236 -15.50 -21.97 -9.38
N GLU A 237 -15.83 -23.05 -8.69
CA GLU A 237 -17.18 -23.61 -8.69
C GLU A 237 -18.20 -22.57 -8.16
N LYS A 238 -17.87 -21.93 -7.04
CA LYS A 238 -18.68 -20.86 -6.47
C LYS A 238 -18.84 -19.67 -7.44
N GLY A 239 -17.74 -19.25 -8.07
CA GLY A 239 -17.75 -18.16 -9.05
C GLY A 239 -18.60 -18.45 -10.29
N LEU A 240 -18.64 -19.71 -10.74
CA LEU A 240 -19.48 -20.17 -11.85
C LEU A 240 -20.97 -20.28 -11.47
N ALA A 241 -21.26 -20.47 -10.18
CA ALA A 241 -22.63 -20.60 -9.68
C ALA A 241 -23.34 -19.24 -9.47
N HIS A 242 -22.64 -18.12 -9.55
CA HIS A 242 -23.26 -16.80 -9.43
C HIS A 242 -24.29 -16.56 -10.53
N ASP A 243 -25.47 -16.07 -10.16
CA ASP A 243 -26.42 -15.54 -11.12
C ASP A 243 -25.83 -14.29 -11.79
N PRO A 244 -25.69 -14.26 -13.13
CA PRO A 244 -25.17 -13.09 -13.83
C PRO A 244 -25.94 -11.79 -13.55
N LYS A 245 -27.23 -11.88 -13.15
CA LYS A 245 -28.06 -10.74 -12.80
C LYS A 245 -27.77 -10.17 -11.42
N SER A 246 -27.17 -10.96 -10.53
CA SER A 246 -26.78 -10.53 -9.17
C SER A 246 -25.41 -9.91 -9.13
N LEU A 247 -24.61 -10.05 -10.20
CA LEU A 247 -23.26 -9.50 -10.25
C LEU A 247 -23.28 -7.98 -10.44
N PRO A 248 -22.30 -7.26 -9.87
CA PRO A 248 -22.14 -5.83 -10.10
C PRO A 248 -22.06 -5.51 -11.60
N VAL A 249 -22.75 -4.47 -12.01
CA VAL A 249 -22.67 -3.98 -13.39
C VAL A 249 -21.29 -3.35 -13.59
N LEU A 250 -20.48 -3.94 -14.46
CA LEU A 250 -19.24 -3.31 -14.88
C LEU A 250 -19.59 -2.15 -15.82
N GLU A 251 -19.44 -0.94 -15.32
CA GLU A 251 -19.50 0.23 -16.19
C GLU A 251 -18.43 0.08 -17.26
N LYS A 252 -18.87 0.01 -18.52
CA LYS A 252 -17.92 0.12 -19.62
C LYS A 252 -17.30 1.50 -19.53
N PRO A 253 -15.95 1.61 -19.55
CA PRO A 253 -15.36 2.93 -19.67
C PRO A 253 -16.01 3.60 -20.89
N GLU A 254 -16.74 4.68 -20.65
CA GLU A 254 -17.27 5.49 -21.75
C GLU A 254 -16.10 5.79 -22.68
N ARG A 255 -16.16 5.27 -23.90
CA ARG A 255 -15.26 5.74 -24.95
C ARG A 255 -15.66 7.20 -25.22
N ARG A 256 -15.06 8.11 -24.47
CA ARG A 256 -15.17 9.54 -24.70
C ARG A 256 -14.47 9.85 -26.03
N ASN A 257 -15.18 9.52 -27.11
CA ASN A 257 -14.75 9.90 -28.46
C ASN A 257 -14.82 11.43 -28.54
N GLY A 258 -13.70 12.08 -28.79
CA GLY A 258 -13.64 13.51 -29.10
C GLY A 258 -12.86 14.40 -28.15
N ASN A 259 -12.50 13.95 -26.94
CA ASN A 259 -11.86 14.82 -25.95
C ASN A 259 -10.32 14.72 -25.90
N GLY A 260 -9.67 14.02 -26.83
CA GLY A 260 -8.22 13.83 -26.79
C GLY A 260 -7.47 15.16 -26.78
N ALA A 261 -7.80 16.09 -27.69
CA ALA A 261 -7.18 17.41 -27.74
C ALA A 261 -7.45 18.23 -26.45
N THR A 262 -8.67 18.17 -25.91
CA THR A 262 -9.04 18.85 -24.67
C THR A 262 -8.26 18.28 -23.49
N VAL A 263 -8.10 16.96 -23.41
CA VAL A 263 -7.30 16.32 -22.36
C VAL A 263 -5.84 16.74 -22.44
N GLU A 264 -5.26 16.78 -23.64
CA GLU A 264 -3.87 17.25 -23.83
C GLU A 264 -3.71 18.72 -23.46
N LEU A 265 -4.68 19.59 -23.82
CA LEU A 265 -4.67 20.99 -23.39
C LEU A 265 -4.73 21.12 -21.86
N LEU A 266 -5.59 20.35 -21.20
CA LEU A 266 -5.69 20.33 -19.74
C LEU A 266 -4.41 19.83 -19.06
N LYS A 267 -3.73 18.84 -19.64
CA LYS A 267 -2.40 18.38 -19.16
C LYS A 267 -1.35 19.49 -19.26
N VAL A 268 -1.32 20.22 -20.38
CA VAL A 268 -0.40 21.35 -20.56
C VAL A 268 -0.71 22.45 -19.55
N LEU A 269 -1.99 22.79 -19.37
CA LEU A 269 -2.41 23.77 -18.35
C LEU A 269 -2.02 23.34 -16.95
N LEU A 270 -2.26 22.07 -16.59
CA LEU A 270 -1.86 21.51 -15.29
C LEU A 270 -0.35 21.66 -15.10
N LYS A 271 0.45 21.29 -16.10
CA LYS A 271 1.90 21.43 -16.04
C LYS A 271 2.34 22.87 -15.84
N MET A 272 1.77 23.80 -16.60
CA MET A 272 2.08 25.23 -16.45
C MET A 272 1.73 25.75 -15.05
N VAL A 273 0.59 25.35 -14.50
CA VAL A 273 0.17 25.76 -13.14
C VAL A 273 1.09 25.13 -12.12
N SER A 274 1.42 23.84 -12.25
CA SER A 274 2.35 23.15 -11.34
C SER A 274 3.73 23.83 -11.32
N GLU A 275 4.27 24.16 -12.50
CA GLU A 275 5.55 24.87 -12.61
C GLU A 275 5.48 26.28 -11.98
N LYS A 276 4.40 27.03 -12.24
CA LYS A 276 4.18 28.36 -11.66
C LYS A 276 4.09 28.32 -10.13
N GLU A 277 3.36 27.35 -9.62
CA GLU A 277 3.14 27.18 -8.18
C GLU A 277 4.31 26.46 -7.49
N GLY A 278 5.26 25.91 -8.25
CA GLY A 278 6.38 25.12 -7.73
C GLY A 278 5.90 23.88 -6.95
N VAL A 279 4.88 23.18 -7.45
CA VAL A 279 4.39 21.90 -6.94
C VAL A 279 4.64 20.80 -7.98
N ALA A 280 4.66 19.55 -7.53
CA ALA A 280 4.91 18.41 -8.42
C ALA A 280 3.62 17.97 -9.14
#